data_8da36eb629902198b95422dc0ae3aaaf
#
_entry.id   8da36eb629902198b95422dc0ae3aaaf
#
_cell.length_a   1.000
_cell.length_b   1.000
_cell.length_c   1.000
_cell.angle_alpha   90.00
_cell.angle_beta   90.00
_cell.angle_gamma   90.00
#
_symmetry.space_group_name_H-M   'P 1'
#
loop_
_entity.id
_entity.type
_entity.pdbx_description
1 polymer ?
#
loop_
_entity_poly.entity_id
_entity_poly.type
_entity_poly.pdbx_seq_one_letter_code
_entity_poly.pdbx_strand_id
1 'polypeptide(L)'
;FNLRRLHLQYESFPFDWIYIKNPDVVEKLLQTDFKDFLLEKNLRLRSKQPCFDEVDDLATGIYSAHDFDTGRSIHECYPAVKAKYDRRIAKLKNKIAAARRILLVHCAEDEIWDDAEIIRSYRAMTEAFSGKKTDLLYIYLSAVKTGYREEKPADGITKVTFYRNPACEWQGEAELFDRALHNVRLSLSISLKWYCSKIYLGGLLKKLKRHLLAAVTCLLPLKSQRKRFREKHLAKKNHFN
;
A
#
# COMPACT_ATOMS: atom_id res chain seq x y z
N PHE A 1 -2.32 1.37 2.80
CA PHE A 1 -3.64 1.71 3.37
C PHE A 1 -4.06 3.13 3.03
N ASN A 2 -3.31 4.16 3.44
CA ASN A 2 -3.69 5.58 3.30
C ASN A 2 -3.89 6.01 1.83
N LEU A 3 -3.06 5.55 0.90
CA LEU A 3 -3.26 5.82 -0.52
C LEU A 3 -4.62 5.30 -1.03
N ARG A 4 -5.05 4.11 -0.58
CA ARG A 4 -6.37 3.54 -0.94
C ARG A 4 -7.50 4.30 -0.28
N ARG A 5 -7.36 4.68 1.00
CA ARG A 5 -8.35 5.48 1.74
C ARG A 5 -8.60 6.82 1.06
N LEU A 6 -7.55 7.45 0.53
CA LEU A 6 -7.61 8.72 -0.18
C LEU A 6 -7.91 8.59 -1.67
N HIS A 7 -8.25 7.38 -2.15
CA HIS A 7 -8.50 7.11 -3.57
C HIS A 7 -7.31 7.46 -4.50
N LEU A 8 -6.08 7.35 -3.97
CA LEU A 8 -4.84 7.56 -4.72
C LEU A 8 -4.23 6.26 -5.24
N GLN A 9 -4.77 5.10 -4.84
CA GLN A 9 -4.32 3.79 -5.29
C GLN A 9 -5.52 2.86 -5.50
N TYR A 10 -5.66 2.33 -6.70
CA TYR A 10 -6.73 1.39 -7.07
C TYR A 10 -6.21 0.00 -7.42
N GLU A 11 -4.92 -0.14 -7.66
CA GLU A 11 -4.26 -1.37 -8.08
C GLU A 11 -3.07 -1.65 -7.16
N SER A 12 -2.68 -2.91 -7.05
CA SER A 12 -1.47 -3.30 -6.33
C SER A 12 -0.31 -3.51 -7.30
N PHE A 13 0.86 -3.00 -6.92
CA PHE A 13 2.14 -3.13 -7.60
C PHE A 13 3.11 -4.01 -6.81
N PRO A 14 4.27 -4.39 -7.36
CA PRO A 14 5.20 -5.30 -6.67
C PRO A 14 5.66 -4.82 -5.31
N PHE A 15 5.83 -3.50 -5.13
CA PHE A 15 6.41 -2.91 -3.93
C PHE A 15 5.40 -2.60 -2.81
N ASP A 16 4.10 -2.82 -3.03
CA ASP A 16 3.05 -2.38 -2.09
C ASP A 16 2.94 -3.22 -0.81
N TRP A 17 3.43 -4.46 -0.83
CA TRP A 17 3.22 -5.45 0.23
C TRP A 17 4.50 -6.17 0.64
N ILE A 18 5.63 -5.57 0.36
CA ILE A 18 6.95 -6.05 0.73
C ILE A 18 7.70 -5.00 1.53
N TYR A 19 8.59 -5.44 2.37
CA TYR A 19 9.48 -4.58 3.13
C TYR A 19 10.80 -4.44 2.40
N ILE A 20 11.21 -3.20 2.20
CA ILE A 20 12.43 -2.82 1.48
C ILE A 20 13.27 -1.99 2.43
N LYS A 21 14.38 -2.55 2.90
CA LYS A 21 15.28 -1.84 3.80
C LYS A 21 16.20 -0.86 3.07
N ASN A 22 16.65 -1.26 1.87
CA ASN A 22 17.55 -0.45 1.07
C ASN A 22 16.86 -0.02 -0.22
N PRO A 23 16.75 1.30 -0.50
CA PRO A 23 16.13 1.81 -1.73
C PRO A 23 16.84 1.39 -3.01
N ASP A 24 18.15 1.18 -2.95
CA ASP A 24 18.95 0.75 -4.11
C ASP A 24 18.45 -0.59 -4.70
N VAL A 25 17.71 -1.37 -3.89
CA VAL A 25 17.03 -2.59 -4.34
C VAL A 25 15.95 -2.29 -5.38
N VAL A 26 15.15 -1.24 -5.19
CA VAL A 26 14.09 -0.86 -6.13
C VAL A 26 14.70 -0.45 -7.46
N GLU A 27 15.75 0.37 -7.42
CA GLU A 27 16.51 0.77 -8.61
C GLU A 27 17.04 -0.45 -9.35
N LYS A 28 17.77 -1.33 -8.65
CA LYS A 28 18.34 -2.54 -9.23
C LYS A 28 17.28 -3.44 -9.86
N LEU A 29 16.13 -3.62 -9.19
CA LEU A 29 15.03 -4.42 -9.73
C LEU A 29 14.44 -3.81 -11.01
N LEU A 30 14.30 -2.49 -11.06
CA LEU A 30 13.84 -1.80 -12.27
C LEU A 30 14.85 -1.91 -13.42
N GLN A 31 16.15 -1.73 -13.14
CA GLN A 31 17.22 -1.83 -14.14
C GLN A 31 17.41 -3.24 -14.68
N THR A 32 17.27 -4.26 -13.82
CA THR A 32 17.42 -5.68 -14.19
C THR A 32 16.13 -6.35 -14.62
N ASP A 33 15.05 -5.57 -14.78
CA ASP A 33 13.74 -6.07 -15.18
C ASP A 33 13.19 -7.15 -14.23
N PHE A 34 13.44 -7.00 -12.93
CA PHE A 34 13.02 -7.94 -11.86
C PHE A 34 13.63 -9.36 -12.03
N LYS A 35 14.78 -9.50 -12.67
CA LYS A 35 15.40 -10.78 -13.01
C LYS A 35 15.56 -11.73 -11.82
N ASP A 36 15.99 -11.23 -10.67
CA ASP A 36 16.29 -12.05 -9.49
C ASP A 36 15.23 -11.90 -8.36
N PHE A 37 14.10 -11.28 -8.68
CA PHE A 37 13.06 -10.98 -7.71
C PHE A 37 12.23 -12.21 -7.35
N LEU A 38 12.20 -12.53 -6.06
CA LEU A 38 11.43 -13.64 -5.48
C LEU A 38 11.64 -14.96 -6.21
N LEU A 39 12.90 -15.34 -6.48
CA LEU A 39 13.23 -16.68 -6.98
C LEU A 39 13.19 -17.66 -5.81
N GLU A 40 12.52 -18.80 -5.97
CA GLU A 40 12.32 -19.81 -4.92
C GLU A 40 13.61 -20.23 -4.20
N LYS A 41 14.69 -20.42 -4.96
CA LYS A 41 16.02 -20.79 -4.43
C LYS A 41 16.59 -19.80 -3.42
N ASN A 42 16.17 -18.54 -3.49
CA ASN A 42 16.63 -17.43 -2.63
C ASN A 42 15.71 -17.20 -1.43
N LEU A 43 14.53 -17.84 -1.39
CA LEU A 43 13.56 -17.63 -0.33
C LEU A 43 13.91 -18.41 0.93
N ARG A 44 13.84 -17.75 2.08
CA ARG A 44 14.07 -18.36 3.41
C ARG A 44 13.03 -17.87 4.40
N LEU A 45 12.56 -18.77 5.23
CA LEU A 45 11.69 -18.44 6.34
C LEU A 45 12.44 -17.53 7.32
N ARG A 46 11.90 -16.31 7.53
CA ARG A 46 12.40 -15.32 8.48
C ARG A 46 11.78 -15.52 9.87
N SER A 47 10.46 -15.52 9.92
CA SER A 47 9.71 -15.76 11.17
C SER A 47 8.33 -16.33 10.86
N LYS A 48 7.77 -17.04 11.86
CA LYS A 48 6.39 -17.53 11.82
C LYS A 48 5.46 -16.52 12.46
N GLN A 49 4.36 -16.22 11.81
CA GLN A 49 3.33 -15.32 12.30
C GLN A 49 1.96 -16.04 12.31
N PRO A 50 0.93 -15.51 13.00
CA PRO A 50 -0.35 -16.21 13.14
C PRO A 50 -1.08 -16.53 11.83
N CYS A 51 -0.97 -15.67 10.82
CA CYS A 51 -1.70 -15.82 9.55
C CYS A 51 -0.78 -16.07 8.37
N PHE A 52 0.35 -15.36 8.29
CA PHE A 52 1.31 -15.44 7.19
C PHE A 52 2.72 -15.48 7.75
N ASP A 53 3.54 -16.35 7.20
CA ASP A 53 4.95 -16.41 7.54
C ASP A 53 5.70 -15.28 6.85
N GLU A 54 6.67 -14.70 7.55
CA GLU A 54 7.60 -13.74 6.95
C GLU A 54 8.69 -14.51 6.20
N VAL A 55 8.93 -14.14 4.95
CA VAL A 55 9.88 -14.80 4.07
C VAL A 55 10.85 -13.79 3.47
N ASP A 56 12.15 -14.00 3.72
CA ASP A 56 13.23 -13.22 3.10
C ASP A 56 13.53 -13.69 1.68
N ASP A 57 13.80 -12.76 0.79
CA ASP A 57 14.51 -12.98 -0.47
C ASP A 57 15.97 -12.57 -0.29
N LEU A 58 16.85 -13.56 -0.10
CA LEU A 58 18.26 -13.33 0.18
C LEU A 58 19.04 -12.64 -0.96
N ALA A 59 18.56 -12.73 -2.20
CA ALA A 59 19.22 -12.09 -3.34
C ALA A 59 18.98 -10.58 -3.37
N THR A 60 17.82 -10.14 -2.89
CA THR A 60 17.42 -8.74 -2.93
C THR A 60 17.44 -8.05 -1.55
N GLY A 61 17.41 -8.83 -0.46
CA GLY A 61 17.32 -8.31 0.91
C GLY A 61 15.93 -7.76 1.28
N ILE A 62 14.93 -8.02 0.45
CA ILE A 62 13.54 -7.70 0.75
C ILE A 62 12.89 -8.85 1.53
N TYR A 63 11.77 -8.56 2.21
CA TYR A 63 10.94 -9.64 2.74
C TYR A 63 9.44 -9.39 2.54
N SER A 64 8.70 -10.49 2.45
CA SER A 64 7.25 -10.51 2.39
C SER A 64 6.67 -10.94 3.73
N ALA A 65 5.66 -10.23 4.21
CA ALA A 65 4.96 -10.51 5.46
C ALA A 65 3.50 -10.97 5.26
N HIS A 66 3.01 -11.09 4.00
CA HIS A 66 1.58 -11.32 3.75
C HIS A 66 1.31 -12.27 2.57
N ASP A 67 2.31 -13.03 2.14
CA ASP A 67 2.20 -13.81 0.91
C ASP A 67 2.31 -15.32 1.12
N PHE A 68 2.90 -15.76 2.22
CA PHE A 68 3.15 -17.16 2.51
C PHE A 68 2.27 -17.59 3.69
N ASP A 69 1.32 -18.47 3.44
CA ASP A 69 0.37 -18.94 4.47
C ASP A 69 1.09 -19.72 5.55
N THR A 70 0.85 -19.39 6.82
CA THR A 70 1.37 -20.14 7.97
C THR A 70 0.86 -21.59 7.94
N GLY A 71 1.78 -22.52 8.19
CA GLY A 71 1.48 -23.97 8.17
C GLY A 71 1.66 -24.63 6.79
N ARG A 72 2.01 -23.86 5.75
CA ARG A 72 2.42 -24.37 4.45
C ARG A 72 3.91 -24.09 4.21
N SER A 73 4.56 -24.94 3.43
CA SER A 73 5.95 -24.71 3.04
C SER A 73 6.05 -23.58 2.01
N ILE A 74 7.25 -22.96 1.93
CA ILE A 74 7.54 -21.97 0.89
C ILE A 74 7.28 -22.58 -0.50
N HIS A 75 7.69 -23.83 -0.72
CA HIS A 75 7.50 -24.55 -1.99
C HIS A 75 6.02 -24.66 -2.39
N GLU A 76 5.14 -24.98 -1.45
CA GLU A 76 3.70 -25.08 -1.72
C GLU A 76 3.03 -23.74 -2.00
N CYS A 77 3.51 -22.65 -1.37
CA CYS A 77 2.98 -21.29 -1.60
C CYS A 77 3.55 -20.64 -2.86
N TYR A 78 4.79 -20.98 -3.20
CA TYR A 78 5.58 -20.30 -4.22
C TYR A 78 4.89 -20.12 -5.58
N PRO A 79 4.26 -21.13 -6.20
CA PRO A 79 3.63 -20.95 -7.51
C PRO A 79 2.58 -19.84 -7.53
N ALA A 80 1.77 -19.75 -6.49
CA ALA A 80 0.72 -18.72 -6.37
C ALA A 80 1.32 -17.34 -6.11
N VAL A 81 2.34 -17.26 -5.25
CA VAL A 81 3.07 -16.03 -4.92
C VAL A 81 3.78 -15.50 -6.17
N LYS A 82 4.54 -16.36 -6.86
CA LYS A 82 5.24 -15.98 -8.10
C LYS A 82 4.28 -15.45 -9.16
N ALA A 83 3.22 -16.18 -9.45
CA ALA A 83 2.20 -15.75 -10.42
C ALA A 83 1.54 -14.41 -10.04
N LYS A 84 1.34 -14.15 -8.74
CA LYS A 84 0.83 -12.87 -8.25
C LYS A 84 1.79 -11.73 -8.55
N TYR A 85 3.08 -11.89 -8.24
CA TYR A 85 4.08 -10.86 -8.47
C TYR A 85 4.38 -10.65 -9.94
N ASP A 86 4.41 -11.68 -10.76
CA ASP A 86 4.58 -11.54 -12.21
C ASP A 86 3.47 -10.68 -12.84
N ARG A 87 2.23 -10.89 -12.44
CA ARG A 87 1.11 -10.03 -12.87
C ARG A 87 1.26 -8.59 -12.39
N ARG A 88 1.75 -8.37 -11.16
CA ARG A 88 1.98 -7.02 -10.61
C ARG A 88 3.12 -6.31 -11.34
N ILE A 89 4.19 -7.03 -11.66
CA ILE A 89 5.33 -6.50 -12.43
C ILE A 89 4.90 -6.12 -13.84
N ALA A 90 4.21 -7.00 -14.55
CA ALA A 90 3.70 -6.69 -15.89
C ALA A 90 2.77 -5.45 -15.88
N LYS A 91 1.91 -5.35 -14.87
CA LYS A 91 1.06 -4.19 -14.68
C LYS A 91 1.86 -2.91 -14.41
N LEU A 92 2.87 -2.96 -13.54
CA LEU A 92 3.76 -1.82 -13.26
C LEU A 92 4.43 -1.32 -14.53
N LYS A 93 5.03 -2.20 -15.32
CA LYS A 93 5.67 -1.88 -16.60
C LYS A 93 4.70 -1.18 -17.56
N ASN A 94 3.50 -1.73 -17.73
CA ASN A 94 2.47 -1.14 -18.58
C ASN A 94 2.05 0.25 -18.10
N LYS A 95 1.94 0.45 -16.79
CA LYS A 95 1.60 1.77 -16.21
C LYS A 95 2.73 2.78 -16.39
N ILE A 96 3.97 2.37 -16.16
CA ILE A 96 5.14 3.23 -16.40
C ILE A 96 5.20 3.63 -17.87
N ALA A 97 5.04 2.68 -18.80
CA ALA A 97 5.07 2.97 -20.24
C ALA A 97 4.00 4.00 -20.65
N ALA A 98 2.78 3.88 -20.11
CA ALA A 98 1.66 4.77 -20.42
C ALA A 98 1.68 6.11 -19.65
N ALA A 99 2.46 6.22 -18.57
CA ALA A 99 2.49 7.40 -17.72
C ALA A 99 3.23 8.56 -18.41
N ARG A 100 2.72 9.79 -18.22
CA ARG A 100 3.43 11.04 -18.54
C ARG A 100 4.22 11.57 -17.35
N ARG A 101 3.73 11.31 -16.16
CA ARG A 101 4.31 11.74 -14.88
C ARG A 101 4.17 10.60 -13.87
N ILE A 102 5.19 10.39 -13.07
CA ILE A 102 5.25 9.35 -12.04
C ILE A 102 5.45 10.03 -10.69
N LEU A 103 4.67 9.64 -9.69
CA LEU A 103 4.93 9.98 -8.30
C LEU A 103 5.35 8.70 -7.58
N LEU A 104 6.57 8.71 -7.07
CA LEU A 104 7.05 7.72 -6.13
C LEU A 104 6.63 8.13 -4.72
N VAL A 105 6.08 7.21 -3.95
CA VAL A 105 5.78 7.43 -2.53
C VAL A 105 6.54 6.39 -1.72
N HIS A 106 7.47 6.86 -0.90
CA HIS A 106 8.24 6.02 0.02
C HIS A 106 7.87 6.38 1.46
N CYS A 107 7.57 5.37 2.26
CA CYS A 107 7.27 5.55 3.69
C CYS A 107 8.31 4.77 4.50
N ALA A 108 9.13 5.48 5.27
CA ALA A 108 10.18 4.94 6.12
C ALA A 108 9.79 5.09 7.60
N GLU A 109 10.08 4.07 8.40
CA GLU A 109 9.74 4.04 9.83
C GLU A 109 10.99 3.95 10.72
N ASP A 110 11.92 3.04 10.41
CA ASP A 110 13.01 2.67 11.31
C ASP A 110 14.34 3.31 10.93
N GLU A 111 14.57 3.62 9.67
CA GLU A 111 15.81 4.18 9.17
C GLU A 111 15.55 5.54 8.53
N ILE A 112 16.22 6.55 9.06
CA ILE A 112 16.22 7.88 8.47
C ILE A 112 17.32 7.93 7.41
N TRP A 113 16.95 8.19 6.18
CA TRP A 113 17.93 8.54 5.16
C TRP A 113 18.23 10.02 5.23
N ASP A 114 19.48 10.35 5.07
CA ASP A 114 19.87 11.74 4.91
C ASP A 114 19.45 12.27 3.53
N ASP A 115 19.50 13.57 3.35
CA ASP A 115 19.04 14.20 2.10
C ASP A 115 19.90 13.79 0.90
N ALA A 116 21.19 13.50 1.09
CA ALA A 116 22.07 13.04 0.02
C ALA A 116 21.70 11.63 -0.45
N GLU A 117 21.36 10.74 0.48
CA GLU A 117 20.86 9.38 0.16
C GLU A 117 19.54 9.42 -0.57
N ILE A 118 18.58 10.25 -0.11
CA ILE A 118 17.29 10.43 -0.77
C ILE A 118 17.48 10.95 -2.19
N ILE A 119 18.33 11.98 -2.38
CA ILE A 119 18.61 12.57 -3.69
C ILE A 119 19.28 11.56 -4.62
N ARG A 120 20.27 10.80 -4.11
CA ARG A 120 20.95 9.76 -4.89
C ARG A 120 19.97 8.70 -5.39
N SER A 121 19.18 8.11 -4.48
CA SER A 121 18.20 7.09 -4.80
C SER A 121 17.11 7.61 -5.76
N TYR A 122 16.65 8.85 -5.56
CA TYR A 122 15.69 9.47 -6.47
C TYR A 122 16.23 9.61 -7.89
N ARG A 123 17.48 10.09 -8.06
CA ARG A 123 18.11 10.24 -9.37
C ARG A 123 18.21 8.90 -10.09
N ALA A 124 18.68 7.88 -9.40
CA ALA A 124 18.83 6.54 -9.94
C ALA A 124 17.48 5.93 -10.37
N MET A 125 16.41 6.12 -9.57
CA MET A 125 15.07 5.70 -9.97
C MET A 125 14.53 6.50 -11.16
N THR A 126 14.82 7.81 -11.27
CA THR A 126 14.37 8.62 -12.41
C THR A 126 15.05 8.21 -13.72
N GLU A 127 16.31 7.79 -13.66
CA GLU A 127 17.02 7.23 -14.82
C GLU A 127 16.36 5.96 -15.32
N ALA A 128 15.91 5.08 -14.41
CA ALA A 128 15.17 3.86 -14.77
C ALA A 128 13.82 4.14 -15.46
N PHE A 129 13.23 5.31 -15.21
CA PHE A 129 11.96 5.74 -15.85
C PHE A 129 12.16 6.61 -17.10
N SER A 130 13.26 6.54 -17.76
CA SER A 130 13.76 7.34 -18.88
C SER A 130 12.72 8.22 -19.59
N GLY A 131 12.92 9.54 -19.57
CA GLY A 131 12.07 10.52 -20.25
C GLY A 131 10.71 10.80 -19.58
N LYS A 132 10.43 10.25 -18.40
CA LYS A 132 9.22 10.53 -17.63
C LYS A 132 9.50 11.60 -16.58
N LYS A 133 8.59 12.58 -16.43
CA LYS A 133 8.65 13.47 -15.27
C LYS A 133 8.33 12.67 -14.01
N THR A 134 9.31 12.56 -13.13
CA THR A 134 9.18 11.79 -11.89
C THR A 134 9.30 12.74 -10.70
N ASP A 135 8.48 12.53 -9.67
CA ASP A 135 8.56 13.22 -8.39
C ASP A 135 8.62 12.17 -7.27
N LEU A 136 9.25 12.51 -6.16
CA LEU A 136 9.32 11.67 -4.95
C LEU A 136 8.64 12.37 -3.78
N LEU A 137 7.73 11.68 -3.12
CA LEU A 137 7.25 12.00 -1.78
C LEU A 137 7.85 11.00 -0.80
N TYR A 138 8.83 11.45 -0.03
CA TYR A 138 9.46 10.68 1.04
C TYR A 138 8.79 11.02 2.37
N ILE A 139 8.13 10.06 3.01
CA ILE A 139 7.45 10.22 4.29
C ILE A 139 8.25 9.47 5.34
N TYR A 140 8.79 10.19 6.33
CA TYR A 140 9.47 9.60 7.47
C TYR A 140 8.60 9.64 8.72
N LEU A 141 8.34 8.46 9.28
CA LEU A 141 7.59 8.28 10.52
C LEU A 141 8.60 8.22 11.69
N SER A 142 8.77 9.34 12.37
CA SER A 142 9.74 9.46 13.47
C SER A 142 9.26 8.75 14.72
N ALA A 143 10.13 7.94 15.34
CA ALA A 143 9.89 7.36 16.66
C ALA A 143 9.99 8.43 17.78
N VAL A 144 10.70 9.54 17.52
CA VAL A 144 10.82 10.65 18.45
C VAL A 144 9.69 11.64 18.22
N LYS A 145 9.01 12.06 19.31
CA LYS A 145 7.91 13.02 19.25
C LYS A 145 8.37 14.31 18.57
N THR A 146 7.86 14.56 17.37
CA THR A 146 8.17 15.75 16.56
C THR A 146 6.89 16.28 15.92
N GLY A 147 6.89 17.57 15.54
CA GLY A 147 5.82 18.16 14.76
C GLY A 147 5.88 17.70 13.29
N TYR A 148 4.82 18.00 12.57
CA TYR A 148 4.79 17.82 11.12
C TYR A 148 5.76 18.80 10.46
N ARG A 149 6.65 18.30 9.63
CA ARG A 149 7.65 19.04 8.87
C ARG A 149 7.56 18.68 7.39
N GLU A 150 7.64 19.67 6.52
CA GLU A 150 7.72 19.47 5.07
C GLU A 150 8.91 20.23 4.52
N GLU A 151 9.78 19.55 3.79
CA GLU A 151 11.04 20.06 3.28
C GLU A 151 11.17 19.68 1.79
N LYS A 152 11.97 20.44 1.04
CA LYS A 152 12.27 20.17 -0.37
C LYS A 152 13.79 20.05 -0.55
N PRO A 153 14.39 18.89 -0.30
CA PRO A 153 15.83 18.69 -0.40
C PRO A 153 16.38 18.96 -1.82
N ALA A 154 15.58 18.71 -2.85
CA ALA A 154 15.92 19.01 -4.24
C ALA A 154 14.64 19.17 -5.08
N ASP A 155 14.80 19.64 -6.33
CA ASP A 155 13.68 19.70 -7.28
C ASP A 155 13.11 18.29 -7.52
N GLY A 156 11.78 18.19 -7.53
CA GLY A 156 11.05 16.92 -7.65
C GLY A 156 11.00 16.08 -6.38
N ILE A 157 11.61 16.50 -5.26
CA ILE A 157 11.58 15.76 -4.00
C ILE A 157 10.85 16.56 -2.92
N THR A 158 9.85 15.94 -2.31
CA THR A 158 9.20 16.44 -1.10
C THR A 158 9.47 15.44 0.03
N LYS A 159 10.07 15.90 1.12
CA LYS A 159 10.32 15.14 2.34
C LYS A 159 9.34 15.60 3.41
N VAL A 160 8.59 14.67 3.97
CA VAL A 160 7.64 14.92 5.05
C VAL A 160 8.05 14.10 6.26
N THR A 161 8.16 14.74 7.41
CA THR A 161 8.49 14.07 8.69
C THR A 161 7.39 14.35 9.70
N PHE A 162 6.90 13.31 10.38
CA PHE A 162 6.01 13.45 11.53
C PHE A 162 6.17 12.29 12.51
N TYR A 163 5.71 12.52 13.75
CA TYR A 163 5.76 11.51 14.80
C TYR A 163 4.84 10.34 14.51
N ARG A 164 5.36 9.11 14.64
CA ARG A 164 4.57 7.90 14.64
C ARG A 164 4.00 7.70 16.04
N ASN A 165 2.72 7.90 16.21
CA ASN A 165 2.05 7.63 17.48
C ASN A 165 1.96 6.11 17.71
N PRO A 166 2.63 5.54 18.74
CA PRO A 166 2.59 4.11 19.01
C PRO A 166 1.20 3.59 19.39
N ALA A 167 0.29 4.47 19.82
CA ALA A 167 -1.09 4.10 20.11
C ALA A 167 -1.93 3.91 18.85
N CYS A 168 -1.46 4.40 17.70
CA CYS A 168 -2.09 4.12 16.41
C CYS A 168 -1.60 2.77 15.89
N GLU A 169 -2.54 2.00 15.30
CA GLU A 169 -2.18 0.78 14.58
C GLU A 169 -1.20 1.10 13.42
N TRP A 170 -0.70 0.08 12.74
CA TRP A 170 0.22 0.18 11.60
C TRP A 170 -0.22 1.16 10.49
N GLN A 171 -1.49 1.55 10.47
CA GLN A 171 -2.06 2.52 9.53
C GLN A 171 -1.61 3.96 9.79
N GLY A 172 -1.13 4.26 10.99
CA GLY A 172 -0.75 5.59 11.43
C GLY A 172 -1.94 6.58 11.56
N GLU A 173 -1.63 7.83 11.87
CA GLU A 173 -2.64 8.89 12.03
C GLU A 173 -3.15 9.38 10.66
N ALA A 174 -4.44 9.15 10.39
CA ALA A 174 -5.05 9.48 9.11
C ALA A 174 -4.88 10.96 8.72
N GLU A 175 -5.00 11.88 9.68
CA GLU A 175 -4.92 13.33 9.45
C GLU A 175 -3.53 13.78 8.95
N LEU A 176 -2.45 13.15 9.45
CA LEU A 176 -1.09 13.46 9.02
C LEU A 176 -0.84 12.98 7.59
N PHE A 177 -1.36 11.81 7.23
CA PHE A 177 -1.31 11.34 5.84
C PHE A 177 -2.20 12.17 4.91
N ASP A 178 -3.36 12.65 5.37
CA ASP A 178 -4.22 13.56 4.61
C ASP A 178 -3.47 14.85 4.28
N ARG A 179 -2.73 15.38 5.26
CA ARG A 179 -1.89 16.57 5.07
C ARG A 179 -0.73 16.30 4.11
N ALA A 180 0.00 15.19 4.27
CA ALA A 180 1.14 14.84 3.41
C ALA A 180 0.73 14.59 1.95
N LEU A 181 -0.50 14.10 1.72
CA LEU A 181 -1.01 13.69 0.42
C LEU A 181 -2.03 14.69 -0.18
N HIS A 182 -2.29 15.83 0.47
CA HIS A 182 -3.38 16.74 0.08
C HIS A 182 -3.24 17.30 -1.34
N ASN A 183 -2.01 17.47 -1.84
CA ASN A 183 -1.72 17.97 -3.18
C ASN A 183 -1.59 16.87 -4.24
N VAL A 184 -1.62 15.59 -3.82
CA VAL A 184 -1.48 14.47 -4.75
C VAL A 184 -2.78 14.28 -5.54
N ARG A 185 -2.67 14.21 -6.86
CA ARG A 185 -3.78 13.96 -7.77
C ARG A 185 -3.40 12.91 -8.79
N LEU A 186 -4.29 11.94 -9.01
CA LEU A 186 -4.09 10.94 -10.06
C LEU A 186 -4.66 11.46 -11.39
N SER A 187 -3.88 11.27 -12.46
CA SER A 187 -4.39 11.40 -13.82
C SER A 187 -5.13 10.12 -14.19
N LEU A 188 -6.45 10.11 -14.00
CA LEU A 188 -7.27 8.93 -14.25
C LEU A 188 -7.75 8.89 -15.70
N SER A 189 -7.65 7.73 -16.36
CA SER A 189 -8.34 7.46 -17.61
C SER A 189 -9.88 7.49 -17.42
N ILE A 190 -10.62 7.74 -18.49
CA ILE A 190 -12.11 7.73 -18.43
C ILE A 190 -12.63 6.41 -17.87
N SER A 191 -12.06 5.28 -18.29
CA SER A 191 -12.45 3.95 -17.80
C SER A 191 -12.19 3.79 -16.30
N LEU A 192 -11.06 4.31 -15.81
CA LEU A 192 -10.72 4.24 -14.38
C LEU A 192 -11.59 5.21 -13.56
N LYS A 193 -11.91 6.40 -14.08
CA LYS A 193 -12.87 7.32 -13.46
C LYS A 193 -14.24 6.66 -13.31
N TRP A 194 -14.71 5.97 -14.34
CA TRP A 194 -15.98 5.25 -14.29
C TRP A 194 -15.96 4.10 -13.28
N TYR A 195 -14.87 3.32 -13.24
CA TYR A 195 -14.67 2.27 -12.25
C TYR A 195 -14.67 2.81 -10.82
N CYS A 196 -13.96 3.90 -10.56
CA CYS A 196 -13.93 4.57 -9.26
C CYS A 196 -15.31 5.09 -8.86
N SER A 197 -16.05 5.69 -9.80
CA SER A 197 -17.43 6.14 -9.58
C SER A 197 -18.36 4.98 -9.23
N LYS A 198 -18.20 3.84 -9.88
CA LYS A 198 -18.97 2.62 -9.59
C LYS A 198 -18.70 2.08 -8.18
N ILE A 199 -17.42 2.06 -7.76
CA ILE A 199 -17.04 1.66 -6.39
C ILE A 199 -17.63 2.63 -5.36
N TYR A 200 -17.52 3.93 -5.62
CA TYR A 200 -18.05 4.97 -4.74
C TYR A 200 -19.57 4.85 -4.59
N LEU A 201 -20.31 4.76 -5.71
CA LEU A 201 -21.75 4.53 -5.73
C LEU A 201 -22.13 3.24 -5.00
N GLY A 202 -21.41 2.15 -5.23
CA GLY A 202 -21.62 0.88 -4.53
C GLY A 202 -21.44 1.00 -3.01
N GLY A 203 -20.43 1.78 -2.57
CA GLY A 203 -20.22 2.10 -1.15
C GLY A 203 -21.35 2.94 -0.56
N LEU A 204 -21.83 3.93 -1.32
CA LEU A 204 -22.93 4.80 -0.91
C LEU A 204 -24.26 4.01 -0.78
N LEU A 205 -24.53 3.15 -1.75
CA LEU A 205 -25.71 2.26 -1.74
C LEU A 205 -25.67 1.28 -0.55
N LYS A 206 -24.48 0.73 -0.21
CA LYS A 206 -24.33 -0.11 0.97
C LYS A 206 -24.58 0.66 2.27
N LYS A 207 -24.10 1.91 2.37
CA LYS A 207 -24.39 2.79 3.52
C LYS A 207 -25.89 3.08 3.63
N LEU A 208 -26.52 3.48 2.51
CA LEU A 208 -27.95 3.77 2.46
C LEU A 208 -28.78 2.54 2.87
N LYS A 209 -28.46 1.37 2.33
CA LYS A 209 -29.11 0.10 2.71
C LYS A 209 -28.96 -0.17 4.22
N ARG A 210 -27.81 0.08 4.83
CA ARG A 210 -27.61 -0.10 6.29
C ARG A 210 -28.47 0.89 7.09
N HIS A 211 -28.58 2.15 6.66
CA HIS A 211 -29.42 3.15 7.35
C HIS A 211 -30.90 2.76 7.23
N LEU A 212 -31.37 2.34 6.06
CA LEU A 212 -32.73 1.85 5.86
C LEU A 212 -33.03 0.64 6.74
N LEU A 213 -32.14 -0.35 6.79
CA LEU A 213 -32.29 -1.52 7.66
C LEU A 213 -32.29 -1.15 9.15
N ALA A 214 -31.48 -0.16 9.54
CA ALA A 214 -31.48 0.37 10.92
C ALA A 214 -32.82 1.05 11.24
N ALA A 215 -33.34 1.88 10.33
CA ALA A 215 -34.67 2.51 10.47
C ALA A 215 -35.80 1.47 10.58
N VAL A 216 -35.82 0.45 9.71
CA VAL A 216 -36.77 -0.67 9.79
C VAL A 216 -36.67 -1.36 11.15
N THR A 217 -35.46 -1.51 11.71
CA THR A 217 -35.29 -2.13 13.04
C THR A 217 -36.03 -1.33 14.14
N CYS A 218 -36.09 0.01 14.02
CA CYS A 218 -36.79 0.85 14.99
C CYS A 218 -38.32 0.69 14.94
N LEU A 219 -38.86 0.28 13.78
CA LEU A 219 -40.29 0.05 13.58
C LEU A 219 -40.77 -1.29 14.12
N LEU A 220 -39.88 -2.21 14.44
CA LEU A 220 -40.25 -3.52 14.98
C LEU A 220 -40.73 -3.39 16.45
N PRO A 221 -41.90 -3.92 16.80
CA PRO A 221 -42.51 -3.66 18.13
C PRO A 221 -41.78 -4.37 19.27
N LEU A 222 -41.28 -5.59 19.06
CA LEU A 222 -40.71 -6.41 20.12
C LEU A 222 -39.17 -6.32 20.16
N LYS A 223 -38.58 -6.21 21.37
CA LYS A 223 -37.12 -6.19 21.57
C LYS A 223 -36.40 -7.44 20.99
N SER A 224 -37.02 -8.62 21.12
CA SER A 224 -36.49 -9.86 20.56
C SER A 224 -36.43 -9.86 19.03
N GLN A 225 -37.45 -9.30 18.37
CA GLN A 225 -37.48 -9.15 16.91
C GLN A 225 -36.40 -8.16 16.44
N ARG A 226 -36.22 -7.03 17.14
CA ARG A 226 -35.15 -6.07 16.84
C ARG A 226 -33.77 -6.70 16.94
N LYS A 227 -33.54 -7.53 17.99
CA LYS A 227 -32.27 -8.23 18.17
C LYS A 227 -32.00 -9.19 17.02
N ARG A 228 -32.94 -10.10 16.70
CA ARG A 228 -32.83 -11.05 15.59
C ARG A 228 -32.62 -10.37 14.23
N PHE A 229 -33.32 -9.26 13.99
CA PHE A 229 -33.17 -8.52 12.72
C PHE A 229 -31.78 -7.89 12.61
N ARG A 230 -31.25 -7.29 13.71
CA ARG A 230 -29.87 -6.73 13.74
C ARG A 230 -28.84 -7.80 13.50
N GLU A 231 -28.92 -8.94 14.17
CA GLU A 231 -28.01 -10.07 14.00
C GLU A 231 -28.01 -10.58 12.55
N LYS A 232 -29.18 -10.70 11.93
CA LYS A 232 -29.33 -11.19 10.56
C LYS A 232 -28.84 -10.21 9.49
N HIS A 233 -29.07 -8.91 9.68
CA HIS A 233 -28.91 -7.93 8.59
C HIS A 233 -27.86 -6.83 8.84
N LEU A 234 -27.51 -6.56 10.09
CA LEU A 234 -26.60 -5.48 10.48
C LEU A 234 -25.32 -5.96 11.18
N ALA A 235 -25.24 -7.23 11.62
CA ALA A 235 -24.01 -7.78 12.13
C ALA A 235 -22.92 -7.66 11.06
N LYS A 236 -21.77 -7.08 11.42
CA LYS A 236 -20.59 -7.10 10.57
C LYS A 236 -20.26 -8.57 10.34
N LYS A 237 -20.33 -9.03 9.09
CA LYS A 237 -19.60 -10.23 8.70
C LYS A 237 -18.13 -9.87 8.87
N ASN A 238 -17.50 -10.37 9.93
CA ASN A 238 -16.06 -10.37 10.06
C ASN A 238 -15.53 -11.34 9.00
N HIS A 239 -15.43 -10.87 7.77
CA HIS A 239 -14.62 -11.51 6.75
C HIS A 239 -13.34 -10.68 6.66
N PHE A 240 -12.38 -11.08 7.47
CA PHE A 240 -10.99 -11.01 7.07
C PHE A 240 -10.85 -11.96 5.88
N ASN A 241 -10.81 -11.42 4.67
CA ASN A 241 -10.25 -12.01 3.47
C ASN A 241 -9.46 -10.91 2.76
#